data_e7b7357fe191216bf22071598a9adead
#
_entry.id   e7b7357fe191216bf22071598a9adead
#
_cell.length_a   1.000
_cell.length_b   1.000
_cell.length_c   1.000
_cell.angle_alpha   90.00
_cell.angle_beta   90.00
_cell.angle_gamma   90.00
#
_symmetry.space_group_name_H-M   'P 1'
#
loop_
_entity.id
_entity.type
_entity.pdbx_description
1 polymer ?
#
loop_
_entity_poly.entity_id
_entity_poly.type
_entity_poly.pdbx_seq_one_letter_code
_entity_poly.pdbx_strand_id
1 'polypeptide(L)'
;MRQTNGSVPVYKRLEAHSCRVSQCDPGAVATSKDVRCGHGRPNLTKEEIKGEVSFRFFNHNKSCERFMVTKDEKNGFKRLHDCVTKCGTGQGSPVCAAKRLKCKKDDGIYDCDTVYYYDLKEMRCKAFRGKVFGYNGYNTFLFNDTCDDYCGGFSRKDVRGTRRPQK
;
A
#
# COMPACT_ATOMS: atom_id res chain seq x y z
N MET A 1 66.75 -30.47 4.41
CA MET A 1 66.29 -29.24 4.99
C MET A 1 65.96 -28.27 3.88
N ARG A 2 64.63 -28.06 3.58
CA ARG A 2 64.17 -27.06 2.61
C ARG A 2 63.18 -26.16 3.32
N GLN A 3 63.49 -24.87 3.41
CA GLN A 3 62.65 -23.84 3.91
C GLN A 3 61.70 -23.40 2.79
N THR A 4 60.41 -23.40 3.08
CA THR A 4 59.38 -22.85 2.17
C THR A 4 59.03 -21.47 2.67
N ASN A 5 59.33 -20.44 1.86
CA ASN A 5 58.93 -19.06 2.10
C ASN A 5 57.42 -18.89 1.78
N GLY A 6 56.62 -18.62 2.83
CA GLY A 6 55.24 -18.23 2.69
C GLY A 6 55.10 -16.73 2.47
N SER A 7 54.65 -16.32 1.29
CA SER A 7 54.30 -14.95 1.01
C SER A 7 52.95 -14.58 1.63
N VAL A 8 52.95 -13.56 2.48
CA VAL A 8 51.73 -12.97 3.09
C VAL A 8 51.10 -11.98 2.10
N PRO A 9 49.81 -12.04 1.79
CA PRO A 9 49.19 -11.06 0.90
C PRO A 9 49.08 -9.70 1.57
N VAL A 10 49.59 -8.67 0.91
CA VAL A 10 49.51 -7.26 1.29
C VAL A 10 48.05 -6.78 1.07
N TYR A 11 47.30 -6.57 2.16
CA TYR A 11 46.05 -5.86 2.08
C TYR A 11 46.28 -4.39 1.73
N LYS A 12 45.83 -3.97 0.55
CA LYS A 12 45.77 -2.56 0.18
C LYS A 12 44.76 -1.86 1.14
N ARG A 13 45.32 -0.97 1.96
CA ARG A 13 44.61 -0.06 2.83
C ARG A 13 43.75 0.88 1.96
N LEU A 14 42.45 0.75 1.99
CA LEU A 14 41.53 1.73 1.39
C LEU A 14 41.65 3.01 2.21
N GLU A 15 42.12 4.06 1.57
CA GLU A 15 42.19 5.40 2.13
C GLU A 15 40.77 5.89 2.41
N ALA A 16 40.46 6.09 3.68
CA ALA A 16 39.23 6.76 4.11
C ALA A 16 39.30 8.22 3.64
N HIS A 17 38.52 8.56 2.63
CA HIS A 17 38.32 9.96 2.26
C HIS A 17 37.63 10.67 3.42
N SER A 18 38.40 11.53 4.09
CA SER A 18 37.94 12.40 5.17
C SER A 18 36.88 13.35 4.62
N CYS A 19 35.62 13.08 4.93
CA CYS A 19 34.53 13.99 4.68
C CYS A 19 34.64 15.18 5.68
N ARG A 20 34.78 16.41 5.19
CA ARG A 20 34.77 17.60 6.04
C ARG A 20 33.39 17.73 6.71
N VAL A 21 33.39 17.94 8.02
CA VAL A 21 32.25 17.88 8.95
C VAL A 21 31.06 18.82 8.59
N SER A 22 31.16 19.66 7.59
CA SER A 22 30.14 20.63 7.18
C SER A 22 29.37 20.29 5.90
N GLN A 23 29.60 19.12 5.27
CA GLN A 23 28.98 18.76 3.97
C GLN A 23 28.37 17.36 3.88
N CYS A 24 28.31 16.62 4.95
CA CYS A 24 27.60 15.35 4.97
C CYS A 24 26.23 15.57 5.60
N ASP A 25 25.24 15.90 4.77
CA ASP A 25 23.83 15.94 5.17
C ASP A 25 23.34 14.48 5.32
N PRO A 26 23.05 13.96 6.52
CA PRO A 26 22.68 12.56 6.72
C PRO A 26 21.23 12.25 6.31
N GLY A 27 20.58 13.11 5.50
CA GLY A 27 19.17 13.05 5.18
C GLY A 27 18.78 12.92 3.70
N ALA A 28 19.70 13.03 2.78
CA ALA A 28 19.37 12.96 1.36
C ALA A 28 19.67 11.57 0.76
N VAL A 29 19.00 10.52 1.23
CA VAL A 29 18.73 9.37 0.37
C VAL A 29 17.72 9.89 -0.66
N ALA A 30 18.18 10.24 -1.84
CA ALA A 30 17.32 10.47 -3.00
C ALA A 30 16.58 9.16 -3.28
N THR A 31 15.42 8.97 -2.64
CA THR A 31 14.51 7.89 -2.97
C THR A 31 14.04 8.16 -4.38
N SER A 32 14.59 7.42 -5.36
CA SER A 32 14.10 7.49 -6.73
C SER A 32 12.59 7.22 -6.67
N LYS A 33 11.82 8.22 -7.03
CA LYS A 33 10.37 8.15 -6.98
C LYS A 33 9.93 7.00 -7.89
N ASP A 34 9.16 6.05 -7.36
CA ASP A 34 8.66 4.92 -8.13
C ASP A 34 8.01 5.43 -9.43
N VAL A 35 8.46 4.90 -10.57
CA VAL A 35 8.00 5.35 -11.90
C VAL A 35 6.49 5.30 -12.04
N ARG A 36 5.82 4.37 -11.38
CA ARG A 36 4.36 4.24 -11.36
C ARG A 36 3.64 5.45 -10.78
N CYS A 37 4.32 6.25 -9.96
CA CYS A 37 3.75 7.47 -9.39
C CYS A 37 3.55 8.59 -10.42
N GLY A 38 4.23 8.51 -11.57
CA GLY A 38 4.08 9.44 -12.69
C GLY A 38 3.02 9.02 -13.72
N HIS A 39 2.53 7.77 -13.64
CA HIS A 39 1.47 7.31 -14.53
C HIS A 39 0.14 7.98 -14.17
N GLY A 40 -0.47 8.61 -15.16
CA GLY A 40 -1.77 9.26 -14.99
C GLY A 40 -2.92 8.26 -14.81
N ARG A 41 -4.12 8.81 -14.66
CA ARG A 41 -5.36 8.04 -14.60
C ARG A 41 -5.51 7.18 -15.86
N PRO A 42 -5.71 5.86 -15.74
CA PRO A 42 -6.03 5.02 -16.89
C PRO A 42 -7.38 5.41 -17.47
N ASN A 43 -7.48 5.38 -18.80
CA ASN A 43 -8.72 5.64 -19.51
C ASN A 43 -9.05 4.41 -20.35
N LEU A 44 -10.00 3.61 -19.88
CA LEU A 44 -10.45 2.41 -20.59
C LEU A 44 -11.41 2.78 -21.72
N THR A 45 -11.22 2.18 -22.87
CA THR A 45 -12.17 2.20 -23.96
C THR A 45 -13.41 1.34 -23.65
N LYS A 46 -14.49 1.52 -24.43
CA LYS A 46 -15.71 0.70 -24.28
C LYS A 46 -15.44 -0.79 -24.55
N GLU A 47 -14.53 -1.08 -25.44
CA GLU A 47 -14.10 -2.44 -25.80
C GLU A 47 -13.31 -3.10 -24.68
N GLU A 48 -12.38 -2.38 -24.05
CA GLU A 48 -11.59 -2.87 -22.94
C GLU A 48 -12.44 -3.15 -21.70
N ILE A 49 -13.49 -2.37 -21.44
CA ILE A 49 -14.43 -2.60 -20.33
C ILE A 49 -15.23 -3.91 -20.50
N LYS A 50 -15.44 -4.38 -21.72
CA LYS A 50 -16.13 -5.65 -22.01
C LYS A 50 -15.22 -6.87 -21.76
N GLY A 51 -13.93 -6.67 -21.66
CA GLY A 51 -12.95 -7.71 -21.39
C GLY A 51 -12.79 -7.99 -19.90
N GLU A 52 -11.76 -8.74 -19.54
CA GLU A 52 -11.41 -8.97 -18.15
C GLU A 52 -10.80 -7.71 -17.53
N VAL A 53 -11.45 -7.21 -16.50
CA VAL A 53 -11.01 -6.02 -15.78
C VAL A 53 -10.50 -6.35 -14.37
N SER A 54 -9.65 -5.49 -13.87
CA SER A 54 -9.18 -5.51 -12.49
C SER A 54 -9.18 -4.09 -11.92
N PHE A 55 -8.71 -3.93 -10.70
CA PHE A 55 -8.58 -2.62 -10.07
C PHE A 55 -7.16 -2.37 -9.62
N ARG A 56 -6.69 -1.13 -9.79
CA ARG A 56 -5.38 -0.66 -9.32
C ARG A 56 -5.49 0.75 -8.74
N PHE A 57 -4.56 1.10 -7.87
CA PHE A 57 -4.43 2.45 -7.33
C PHE A 57 -3.39 3.23 -8.15
N PHE A 58 -3.72 4.45 -8.49
CA PHE A 58 -2.85 5.39 -9.21
C PHE A 58 -2.73 6.68 -8.43
N ASN A 59 -1.55 7.28 -8.45
CA ASN A 59 -1.36 8.62 -7.91
C ASN A 59 -1.98 9.65 -8.87
N HIS A 60 -3.13 10.16 -8.51
CA HIS A 60 -3.85 11.18 -9.25
C HIS A 60 -4.04 12.41 -8.36
N ASN A 61 -3.67 13.60 -8.82
CA ASN A 61 -3.77 14.86 -8.07
C ASN A 61 -3.21 14.76 -6.62
N LYS A 62 -2.05 14.14 -6.45
CA LYS A 62 -1.41 13.89 -5.15
C LYS A 62 -2.24 13.01 -4.22
N SER A 63 -3.16 12.22 -4.73
CA SER A 63 -3.98 11.24 -4.00
C SER A 63 -3.89 9.90 -4.69
N CYS A 64 -3.91 8.82 -3.92
CA CYS A 64 -4.00 7.47 -4.46
C CYS A 64 -5.46 7.08 -4.60
N GLU A 65 -5.91 6.93 -5.84
CA GLU A 65 -7.29 6.63 -6.18
C GLU A 65 -7.38 5.30 -6.91
N ARG A 66 -8.49 4.58 -6.69
CA ARG A 66 -8.75 3.28 -7.30
C ARG A 66 -9.42 3.45 -8.65
N PHE A 67 -8.83 2.86 -9.68
CA PHE A 67 -9.37 2.85 -11.03
C PHE A 67 -9.54 1.43 -11.55
N MET A 68 -10.55 1.26 -12.38
CA MET A 68 -10.72 0.06 -13.19
C MET A 68 -9.67 0.08 -14.32
N VAL A 69 -9.07 -1.06 -14.56
CA VAL A 69 -8.01 -1.29 -15.55
C VAL A 69 -8.23 -2.62 -16.24
N THR A 70 -7.57 -2.84 -17.37
CA THR A 70 -7.49 -4.19 -17.95
C THR A 70 -6.74 -5.12 -17.00
N LYS A 71 -7.00 -6.41 -17.08
CA LYS A 71 -6.36 -7.43 -16.22
C LYS A 71 -4.83 -7.39 -16.27
N ASP A 72 -4.27 -7.05 -17.44
CA ASP A 72 -2.83 -7.05 -17.71
C ASP A 72 -2.13 -5.74 -17.33
N GLU A 73 -2.87 -4.72 -16.83
CA GLU A 73 -2.30 -3.44 -16.44
C GLU A 73 -1.30 -3.60 -15.29
N LYS A 74 -0.07 -3.12 -15.50
CA LYS A 74 1.04 -3.24 -14.54
C LYS A 74 1.46 -1.91 -13.91
N ASN A 75 1.00 -0.77 -14.45
CA ASN A 75 1.47 0.55 -14.03
C ASN A 75 0.84 1.08 -12.74
N GLY A 76 -0.21 0.44 -12.24
CA GLY A 76 -0.82 0.78 -10.96
C GLY A 76 -0.33 -0.08 -9.81
N PHE A 77 -0.75 0.28 -8.60
CA PHE A 77 -0.48 -0.48 -7.39
C PHE A 77 -1.68 -1.36 -7.02
N LYS A 78 -1.43 -2.58 -6.56
CA LYS A 78 -2.49 -3.46 -6.11
C LYS A 78 -3.11 -2.92 -4.81
N ARG A 79 -2.29 -2.46 -3.87
CA ARG A 79 -2.71 -1.96 -2.57
C ARG A 79 -2.64 -0.44 -2.49
N LEU A 80 -3.62 0.16 -1.82
CA LEU A 80 -3.62 1.58 -1.50
C LEU A 80 -2.36 1.99 -0.73
N HIS A 81 -1.97 1.21 0.29
CA HIS A 81 -0.79 1.48 1.09
C HIS A 81 0.50 1.57 0.26
N ASP A 82 0.68 0.69 -0.71
CA ASP A 82 1.86 0.71 -1.58
C ASP A 82 1.91 1.99 -2.42
N CYS A 83 0.77 2.41 -2.98
CA CYS A 83 0.64 3.67 -3.70
C CYS A 83 0.98 4.86 -2.79
N VAL A 84 0.37 4.92 -1.61
CA VAL A 84 0.58 6.01 -0.64
C VAL A 84 2.03 6.13 -0.23
N THR A 85 2.67 5.01 0.10
CA THR A 85 4.06 4.96 0.58
C THR A 85 5.05 5.29 -0.53
N LYS A 86 4.89 4.66 -1.70
CA LYS A 86 5.81 4.83 -2.84
C LYS A 86 5.70 6.23 -3.46
N CYS A 87 4.49 6.79 -3.50
CA CYS A 87 4.25 8.10 -4.10
C CYS A 87 4.28 9.26 -3.09
N GLY A 88 4.41 8.98 -1.80
CA GLY A 88 4.54 10.00 -0.75
C GLY A 88 3.30 10.90 -0.64
N THR A 89 2.08 10.35 -0.85
CA THR A 89 0.85 11.15 -0.83
C THR A 89 0.41 11.55 0.58
N GLY A 90 0.90 10.86 1.62
CA GLY A 90 0.51 11.09 3.01
C GLY A 90 -0.97 10.74 3.32
N GLN A 91 -1.65 10.10 2.38
CA GLN A 91 -3.04 9.67 2.53
C GLN A 91 -3.12 8.48 3.48
N GLY A 92 -4.17 8.43 4.30
CA GLY A 92 -4.52 7.24 5.08
C GLY A 92 -5.65 6.44 4.44
N SER A 93 -6.05 5.39 5.15
CA SER A 93 -7.27 4.63 4.86
C SER A 93 -8.15 4.55 6.11
N PRO A 94 -8.84 5.65 6.49
CA PRO A 94 -9.59 5.71 7.75
C PRO A 94 -10.67 4.64 7.89
N VAL A 95 -11.21 4.14 6.78
CA VAL A 95 -12.17 3.04 6.75
C VAL A 95 -11.62 1.78 7.44
N CYS A 96 -10.32 1.54 7.35
CA CYS A 96 -9.67 0.37 7.95
C CYS A 96 -9.61 0.44 9.49
N ALA A 97 -9.78 1.63 10.06
CA ALA A 97 -9.89 1.87 11.50
C ALA A 97 -11.35 2.10 11.97
N ALA A 98 -12.30 2.12 11.05
CA ALA A 98 -13.71 2.35 11.37
C ALA A 98 -14.34 1.15 12.09
N LYS A 99 -15.56 1.34 12.58
CA LYS A 99 -16.35 0.26 13.19
C LYS A 99 -16.74 -0.77 12.14
N ARG A 100 -16.84 -2.03 12.54
CA ARG A 100 -17.40 -3.10 11.72
C ARG A 100 -18.92 -3.01 11.68
N LEU A 101 -19.53 -3.27 10.54
CA LEU A 101 -20.97 -3.32 10.38
C LEU A 101 -21.47 -4.74 10.71
N LYS A 102 -21.80 -4.96 11.97
CA LYS A 102 -22.26 -6.26 12.47
C LYS A 102 -23.74 -6.47 12.16
N CYS A 103 -24.14 -7.73 12.03
CA CYS A 103 -25.56 -8.13 12.00
C CYS A 103 -26.21 -7.90 13.34
N LYS A 104 -27.46 -7.49 13.31
CA LYS A 104 -28.36 -7.40 14.46
C LYS A 104 -29.30 -8.62 14.46
N LYS A 105 -29.95 -8.89 15.59
CA LYS A 105 -30.90 -10.01 15.72
C LYS A 105 -32.08 -9.91 14.76
N ASP A 106 -32.50 -8.68 14.45
CA ASP A 106 -33.68 -8.38 13.63
C ASP A 106 -33.34 -8.20 12.15
N ASP A 107 -32.08 -8.36 11.76
CA ASP A 107 -31.67 -8.29 10.35
C ASP A 107 -32.16 -9.54 9.60
N GLY A 108 -32.68 -9.35 8.40
CA GLY A 108 -33.10 -10.45 7.52
C GLY A 108 -31.93 -11.40 7.19
N ILE A 109 -32.28 -12.66 6.92
CA ILE A 109 -31.27 -13.69 6.59
C ILE A 109 -30.43 -13.32 5.35
N TYR A 110 -30.99 -12.53 4.44
CA TYR A 110 -30.29 -12.06 3.23
C TYR A 110 -29.44 -10.80 3.45
N ASP A 111 -29.59 -10.11 4.61
CA ASP A 111 -28.84 -8.91 4.91
C ASP A 111 -27.45 -9.22 5.49
N CYS A 112 -27.24 -10.45 5.90
CA CYS A 112 -26.08 -10.89 6.66
C CYS A 112 -25.38 -12.09 6.01
N ASP A 113 -24.07 -11.95 5.77
CA ASP A 113 -23.25 -13.01 5.22
C ASP A 113 -21.83 -12.96 5.80
N THR A 114 -20.97 -13.82 5.30
CA THR A 114 -19.54 -13.78 5.56
C THR A 114 -18.95 -12.59 4.82
N VAL A 115 -18.47 -11.61 5.57
CA VAL A 115 -17.78 -10.41 5.09
C VAL A 115 -16.44 -10.28 5.79
N TYR A 116 -15.62 -9.34 5.36
CA TYR A 116 -14.26 -9.18 5.85
C TYR A 116 -14.06 -7.82 6.50
N TYR A 117 -13.16 -7.75 7.48
CA TYR A 117 -12.69 -6.51 8.10
C TYR A 117 -11.18 -6.54 8.27
N TYR A 118 -10.56 -5.39 8.32
CA TYR A 118 -9.14 -5.27 8.59
C TYR A 118 -8.87 -5.19 10.10
N ASP A 119 -8.06 -6.10 10.60
CA ASP A 119 -7.61 -6.10 12.00
C ASP A 119 -6.27 -5.34 12.10
N LEU A 120 -6.32 -4.11 12.59
CA LEU A 120 -5.13 -3.25 12.76
C LEU A 120 -4.12 -3.79 13.79
N LYS A 121 -4.50 -4.72 14.65
CA LYS A 121 -3.58 -5.33 15.60
C LYS A 121 -2.77 -6.42 14.93
N GLU A 122 -3.40 -7.20 14.08
CA GLU A 122 -2.76 -8.30 13.35
C GLU A 122 -2.35 -7.91 11.93
N MET A 123 -2.72 -6.71 11.49
CA MET A 123 -2.44 -6.15 10.16
C MET A 123 -2.87 -7.08 9.02
N ARG A 124 -4.04 -7.71 9.17
CA ARG A 124 -4.62 -8.62 8.17
C ARG A 124 -6.14 -8.56 8.13
N CYS A 125 -6.71 -8.97 7.03
CA CYS A 125 -8.16 -9.12 6.86
C CYS A 125 -8.65 -10.41 7.52
N LYS A 126 -9.82 -10.34 8.15
CA LYS A 126 -10.47 -11.45 8.84
C LYS A 126 -11.93 -11.52 8.47
N ALA A 127 -12.44 -12.74 8.31
CA ALA A 127 -13.85 -12.99 8.08
C ALA A 127 -14.67 -12.79 9.37
N PHE A 128 -15.91 -12.32 9.21
CA PHE A 128 -16.91 -12.31 10.26
C PHE A 128 -18.31 -12.27 9.65
N ARG A 129 -19.34 -12.59 10.44
CA ARG A 129 -20.73 -12.44 10.01
C ARG A 129 -21.16 -10.98 10.15
N GLY A 130 -21.41 -10.30 9.04
CA GLY A 130 -21.73 -8.89 8.99
C GLY A 130 -22.74 -8.54 7.90
N LYS A 131 -23.19 -7.29 7.86
CA LYS A 131 -24.09 -6.82 6.81
C LYS A 131 -23.40 -6.71 5.46
N VAL A 132 -24.09 -7.15 4.42
CA VAL A 132 -23.62 -7.08 3.02
C VAL A 132 -23.97 -5.75 2.34
N PHE A 133 -24.89 -4.96 2.94
CA PHE A 133 -25.33 -3.65 2.42
C PHE A 133 -25.04 -2.54 3.42
N GLY A 134 -24.92 -1.30 2.91
CA GLY A 134 -24.71 -0.11 3.73
C GLY A 134 -23.33 -0.04 4.39
N TYR A 135 -22.34 -0.73 3.87
CA TYR A 135 -20.99 -0.84 4.43
C TYR A 135 -20.08 0.38 4.14
N ASN A 136 -20.56 1.38 3.39
CA ASN A 136 -19.77 2.59 3.11
C ASN A 136 -19.39 3.29 4.42
N GLY A 137 -18.10 3.57 4.59
CA GLY A 137 -17.56 4.19 5.81
C GLY A 137 -17.36 3.24 6.98
N TYR A 138 -17.66 1.96 6.83
CA TYR A 138 -17.40 0.92 7.82
C TYR A 138 -16.20 0.06 7.42
N ASN A 139 -15.49 -0.47 8.40
CA ASN A 139 -14.45 -1.48 8.20
C ASN A 139 -15.12 -2.84 7.91
N THR A 140 -15.74 -2.92 6.75
CA THR A 140 -16.50 -4.09 6.29
C THR A 140 -16.41 -4.16 4.78
N PHE A 141 -16.01 -5.30 4.26
CA PHE A 141 -15.76 -5.55 2.85
C PHE A 141 -16.40 -6.88 2.43
N LEU A 142 -16.98 -6.92 1.25
CA LEU A 142 -17.60 -8.15 0.73
C LEU A 142 -16.57 -9.24 0.43
N PHE A 143 -15.37 -8.86 -0.01
CA PHE A 143 -14.33 -9.77 -0.42
C PHE A 143 -13.03 -9.53 0.35
N ASN A 144 -12.31 -10.61 0.66
CA ASN A 144 -11.01 -10.54 1.32
C ASN A 144 -10.01 -9.70 0.53
N ASP A 145 -9.97 -9.88 -0.79
CA ASP A 145 -9.05 -9.14 -1.66
C ASP A 145 -9.34 -7.63 -1.64
N THR A 146 -10.63 -7.24 -1.65
CA THR A 146 -11.00 -5.82 -1.53
C THR A 146 -10.55 -5.23 -0.18
N CYS A 147 -10.70 -5.99 0.91
CA CYS A 147 -10.19 -5.60 2.21
C CYS A 147 -8.66 -5.41 2.18
N ASP A 148 -7.92 -6.35 1.59
CA ASP A 148 -6.46 -6.28 1.47
C ASP A 148 -6.02 -5.14 0.56
N ASP A 149 -6.69 -4.92 -0.56
CA ASP A 149 -6.41 -3.83 -1.50
C ASP A 149 -6.50 -2.46 -0.82
N TYR A 150 -7.52 -2.23 0.03
CA TYR A 150 -7.73 -0.95 0.70
C TYR A 150 -6.94 -0.80 2.01
N CYS A 151 -6.73 -1.88 2.74
CA CYS A 151 -6.26 -1.83 4.11
C CYS A 151 -4.91 -2.53 4.33
N GLY A 152 -4.56 -3.48 3.47
CA GLY A 152 -3.33 -4.26 3.61
C GLY A 152 -2.09 -3.37 3.64
N GLY A 153 -1.28 -3.53 4.69
CA GLY A 153 -0.08 -2.76 4.93
C GLY A 153 -0.23 -1.57 5.90
N PHE A 154 -1.45 -1.05 6.08
CA PHE A 154 -1.65 0.05 7.04
C PHE A 154 -1.54 -0.43 8.49
N SER A 155 -0.80 0.32 9.30
CA SER A 155 -0.69 0.16 10.74
C SER A 155 -1.56 1.20 11.47
N ARG A 156 -1.63 1.10 12.80
CA ARG A 156 -2.31 2.13 13.63
C ARG A 156 -1.69 3.52 13.51
N LYS A 157 -0.42 3.61 13.10
CA LYS A 157 0.30 4.88 13.02
C LYS A 157 -0.06 5.66 11.75
N ASP A 158 -0.28 4.96 10.66
CA ASP A 158 -0.43 5.54 9.32
C ASP A 158 -1.84 5.40 8.71
N VAL A 159 -2.71 4.55 9.29
CA VAL A 159 -4.08 4.35 8.79
C VAL A 159 -4.90 5.64 8.69
N ARG A 160 -4.62 6.64 9.51
CA ARG A 160 -5.27 7.96 9.46
C ARG A 160 -4.61 8.92 8.47
N GLY A 161 -3.41 8.58 7.98
CA GLY A 161 -2.59 9.44 7.14
C GLY A 161 -1.99 10.62 7.91
N THR A 162 -1.06 11.30 7.24
CA THR A 162 -0.42 12.54 7.74
C THR A 162 -0.98 13.79 7.08
N ARG A 163 -1.80 13.61 6.03
CA ARG A 163 -2.42 14.70 5.28
C ARG A 163 -3.51 15.35 6.13
N ARG A 164 -3.39 16.63 6.40
CA ARG A 164 -4.48 17.40 7.02
C ARG A 164 -5.68 17.40 6.04
N PRO A 165 -6.94 17.19 6.52
CA PRO A 165 -8.10 17.37 5.68
C PRO A 165 -8.05 18.78 5.07
N GLN A 166 -8.14 18.89 3.76
CA GLN A 166 -8.40 20.19 3.13
C GLN A 166 -9.81 20.60 3.53
N LYS A 167 -9.92 21.78 4.18
CA LYS A 167 -11.21 22.39 4.50
C LYS A 167 -11.89 22.90 3.24
#